data_5e23b068bcea5ba20451c53194f1b67a
#
_entry.id   5e23b068bcea5ba20451c53194f1b67a
#
_cell.length_a   1.000
_cell.length_b   1.000
_cell.length_c   1.000
_cell.angle_alpha   90.00
_cell.angle_beta   90.00
_cell.angle_gamma   90.00
#
_symmetry.space_group_name_H-M   'P 1'
#
loop_
_entity.id
_entity.type
_entity.pdbx_description
1 polymer ?
#
loop_
_entity_poly.entity_id
_entity_poly.type
_entity_poly.pdbx_seq_one_letter_code
_entity_poly.pdbx_strand_id
1 'polypeptide(L)'
;KTGRRVKLNAGENEEQIWIKTPSRNGKDTFSINHNSPFVQQCLDSFEDSERARILRMLDAISAHIPFDDIYVSVCNKNQETELSQDREDSLVLLGVEQFNSIKTIRQCTAEVAFEKLCKYPPFNEAQPMEKLRRRLFND
;
A
#
# COMPACT_ATOMS: atom_id res chain seq x y z
N LYS A 1 0.37 -34.08 -3.52
CA LYS A 1 1.54 -33.21 -3.76
C LYS A 1 1.28 -31.89 -3.12
N THR A 2 1.94 -31.66 -2.04
CA THR A 2 1.95 -30.39 -1.35
C THR A 2 2.60 -29.36 -2.27
N GLY A 3 1.77 -28.52 -2.89
CA GLY A 3 2.27 -27.30 -3.49
C GLY A 3 3.07 -26.57 -2.41
N ARG A 4 4.35 -26.40 -2.61
CA ARG A 4 5.13 -25.47 -1.82
C ARG A 4 4.44 -24.12 -1.95
N ARG A 5 3.67 -23.75 -0.94
CA ARG A 5 3.41 -22.36 -0.72
C ARG A 5 4.79 -21.72 -0.57
N VAL A 6 5.19 -21.00 -1.61
CA VAL A 6 6.29 -20.08 -1.44
C VAL A 6 5.83 -19.19 -0.29
N LYS A 7 6.40 -19.37 0.88
CA LYS A 7 6.32 -18.36 1.92
C LYS A 7 6.99 -17.13 1.30
N LEU A 8 6.19 -16.27 0.71
CA LEU A 8 6.62 -14.89 0.52
C LEU A 8 7.23 -14.49 1.85
N ASN A 9 8.49 -14.11 1.81
CA ASN A 9 9.18 -13.67 3.01
C ASN A 9 8.29 -12.66 3.72
N ALA A 10 7.62 -13.12 4.76
CA ALA A 10 6.65 -12.33 5.50
C ALA A 10 7.26 -11.04 6.07
N GLY A 11 8.60 -10.92 6.07
CA GLY A 11 9.32 -9.75 6.54
C GLY A 11 9.46 -8.62 5.52
N GLU A 12 9.38 -8.89 4.22
CA GLU A 12 9.66 -7.87 3.21
C GLU A 12 8.45 -7.01 2.82
N ASN A 13 7.23 -7.52 3.04
CA ASN A 13 5.99 -6.89 2.59
C ASN A 13 4.99 -6.59 3.71
N GLU A 14 5.41 -6.64 4.97
CA GLU A 14 4.50 -6.50 6.11
C GLU A 14 3.73 -5.18 6.14
N GLU A 15 4.37 -4.09 5.74
CA GLU A 15 3.77 -2.76 5.77
C GLU A 15 3.08 -2.36 4.47
N GLN A 16 3.28 -3.13 3.40
CA GLN A 16 2.63 -2.86 2.12
C GLN A 16 1.14 -3.17 2.16
N ILE A 17 0.36 -2.32 1.50
CA ILE A 17 -1.08 -2.57 1.32
C ILE A 17 -1.31 -3.68 0.30
N TRP A 18 -0.46 -3.77 -0.72
CA TRP A 18 -0.59 -4.70 -1.83
C TRP A 18 0.41 -5.83 -1.74
N ILE A 19 -0.04 -7.04 -2.01
CA ILE A 19 0.83 -8.19 -2.22
C ILE A 19 0.86 -8.52 -3.71
N LYS A 20 2.06 -8.54 -4.28
CA LYS A 20 2.29 -8.95 -5.65
C LYS A 20 2.59 -10.45 -5.68
N THR A 21 1.80 -11.20 -6.43
CA THR A 21 2.03 -12.63 -6.63
C THR A 21 2.42 -12.89 -8.07
N PRO A 22 3.64 -13.39 -8.33
CA PRO A 22 4.06 -13.75 -9.67
C PRO A 22 3.20 -14.89 -10.23
N SER A 23 2.76 -14.73 -11.46
CA SER A 23 2.01 -15.77 -12.16
C SER A 23 2.92 -16.54 -13.12
N ARG A 24 2.67 -17.82 -13.26
CA ARG A 24 3.38 -18.67 -14.24
C ARG A 24 3.15 -18.22 -15.68
N ASN A 25 2.09 -17.46 -15.94
CA ASN A 25 1.73 -16.98 -17.28
C ASN A 25 2.29 -15.58 -17.59
N GLY A 26 3.20 -15.07 -16.77
CA GLY A 26 3.82 -13.76 -16.98
C GLY A 26 2.97 -12.57 -16.58
N LYS A 27 1.76 -12.78 -16.08
CA LYS A 27 0.91 -11.72 -15.53
C LYS A 27 0.91 -11.80 -14.01
N ASP A 28 1.51 -10.82 -13.37
CA ASP A 28 1.49 -10.71 -11.92
C ASP A 28 0.08 -10.37 -11.43
N THR A 29 -0.32 -10.93 -10.32
CA THR A 29 -1.57 -10.59 -9.65
C THR A 29 -1.30 -9.76 -8.41
N PHE A 30 -2.24 -8.90 -8.07
CA PHE A 30 -2.15 -8.07 -6.88
C PHE A 30 -3.35 -8.36 -5.97
N SER A 31 -3.07 -8.45 -4.69
CA SER A 31 -4.10 -8.64 -3.67
C SER A 31 -3.86 -7.69 -2.49
N ILE A 32 -4.90 -7.47 -1.70
CA ILE A 32 -4.78 -6.65 -0.49
C ILE A 32 -4.07 -7.45 0.58
N ASN A 33 -3.10 -6.83 1.25
CA ASN A 33 -2.42 -7.43 2.39
C ASN A 33 -3.29 -7.26 3.65
N HIS A 34 -3.99 -8.32 4.05
CA HIS A 34 -4.83 -8.31 5.25
C HIS A 34 -4.03 -8.07 6.53
N ASN A 35 -2.73 -8.30 6.53
CA ASN A 35 -1.84 -8.09 7.68
C ASN A 35 -1.17 -6.72 7.69
N SER A 36 -1.45 -5.87 6.71
CA SER A 36 -0.94 -4.50 6.71
C SER A 36 -1.40 -3.75 7.97
N PRO A 37 -0.49 -3.08 8.67
CA PRO A 37 -0.87 -2.27 9.84
C PRO A 37 -1.96 -1.24 9.52
N PHE A 38 -1.90 -0.63 8.35
CA PHE A 38 -2.90 0.33 7.91
C PHE A 38 -4.27 -0.32 7.74
N VAL A 39 -4.33 -1.47 7.06
CA VAL A 39 -5.59 -2.21 6.85
C VAL A 39 -6.16 -2.68 8.19
N GLN A 40 -5.33 -3.24 9.07
CA GLN A 40 -5.76 -3.69 10.39
C GLN A 40 -6.33 -2.54 11.22
N GLN A 41 -5.67 -1.42 11.24
CA GLN A 41 -6.13 -0.26 12.04
C GLN A 41 -7.44 0.32 11.50
N CYS A 42 -7.58 0.40 10.18
CA CYS A 42 -8.84 0.86 9.56
C CYS A 42 -10.02 -0.05 9.92
N LEU A 43 -9.78 -1.34 10.10
CA LEU A 43 -10.83 -2.33 10.37
C LEU A 43 -11.06 -2.60 11.86
N ASP A 44 -10.20 -2.06 12.73
CA ASP A 44 -10.19 -2.37 14.16
C ASP A 44 -11.49 -1.98 14.88
N SER A 45 -12.14 -0.92 14.44
CA SER A 45 -13.40 -0.43 15.04
C SER A 45 -14.65 -1.20 14.58
N PHE A 46 -14.52 -2.09 13.59
CA PHE A 46 -15.65 -2.84 13.05
C PHE A 46 -15.79 -4.22 13.70
N GLU A 47 -17.01 -4.72 13.73
CA GLU A 47 -17.30 -6.09 14.15
C GLU A 47 -16.76 -7.10 13.14
N ASP A 48 -16.56 -8.37 13.57
CA ASP A 48 -15.98 -9.40 12.74
C ASP A 48 -16.72 -9.62 11.42
N SER A 49 -18.06 -9.59 11.44
CA SER A 49 -18.86 -9.74 10.22
C SER A 49 -18.68 -8.58 9.23
N GLU A 50 -18.60 -7.36 9.73
CA GLU A 50 -18.37 -6.16 8.93
C GLU A 50 -16.95 -6.15 8.37
N ARG A 51 -15.97 -6.52 9.19
CA ARG A 51 -14.58 -6.65 8.81
C ARG A 51 -14.40 -7.63 7.65
N ALA A 52 -15.00 -8.80 7.76
CA ALA A 52 -14.98 -9.83 6.72
C ALA A 52 -15.62 -9.32 5.42
N ARG A 53 -16.71 -8.58 5.52
CA ARG A 53 -17.40 -8.00 4.36
C ARG A 53 -16.55 -6.95 3.65
N ILE A 54 -15.90 -6.07 4.41
CA ILE A 54 -15.00 -5.04 3.86
C ILE A 54 -13.80 -5.68 3.17
N LEU A 55 -13.19 -6.69 3.80
CA LEU A 55 -12.06 -7.40 3.20
C LEU A 55 -12.45 -8.12 1.89
N ARG A 56 -13.64 -8.72 1.84
CA ARG A 56 -14.14 -9.32 0.59
C ARG A 56 -14.33 -8.28 -0.50
N MET A 57 -14.82 -7.10 -0.16
CA MET A 57 -14.98 -5.98 -1.10
C MET A 57 -13.61 -5.53 -1.63
N LEU A 58 -12.64 -5.36 -0.74
CA LEU A 58 -11.28 -4.97 -1.12
C LEU A 58 -10.61 -6.01 -2.02
N ASP A 59 -10.79 -7.29 -1.70
CA ASP A 59 -10.27 -8.38 -2.51
C ASP A 59 -10.93 -8.42 -3.89
N ALA A 60 -12.23 -8.18 -3.96
CA ALA A 60 -12.96 -8.10 -5.22
C ALA A 60 -12.48 -6.93 -6.09
N ILE A 61 -12.27 -5.77 -5.50
CA ILE A 61 -11.71 -4.60 -6.20
C ILE A 61 -10.32 -4.93 -6.74
N SER A 62 -9.47 -5.56 -5.93
CA SER A 62 -8.12 -5.96 -6.33
C SER A 62 -8.13 -6.92 -7.52
N ALA A 63 -9.06 -7.87 -7.52
CA ALA A 63 -9.16 -8.88 -8.59
C ALA A 63 -9.64 -8.29 -9.92
N HIS A 64 -10.31 -7.15 -9.89
CA HIS A 64 -10.91 -6.53 -11.07
C HIS A 64 -10.26 -5.23 -11.52
N ILE A 65 -9.05 -4.92 -11.01
CA ILE A 65 -8.31 -3.74 -11.48
C ILE A 65 -7.97 -3.92 -12.96
N PRO A 66 -8.31 -2.93 -13.82
CA PRO A 66 -8.07 -3.04 -15.26
C PRO A 66 -6.62 -2.70 -15.62
N PHE A 67 -5.69 -3.58 -15.25
CA PHE A 67 -4.25 -3.36 -15.45
C PHE A 67 -3.88 -3.17 -16.91
N ASP A 68 -4.50 -3.93 -17.83
CA ASP A 68 -4.20 -3.83 -19.24
C ASP A 68 -4.57 -2.44 -19.80
N ASP A 69 -5.73 -1.92 -19.43
CA ASP A 69 -6.19 -0.60 -19.82
C ASP A 69 -5.31 0.51 -19.24
N ILE A 70 -4.92 0.37 -17.98
CA ILE A 70 -4.03 1.30 -17.30
C ILE A 70 -2.67 1.31 -18.01
N TYR A 71 -2.12 0.14 -18.32
CA TYR A 71 -0.84 0.00 -19.00
C TYR A 71 -0.87 0.68 -20.37
N VAL A 72 -1.89 0.43 -21.18
CA VAL A 72 -2.06 1.06 -22.49
C VAL A 72 -2.16 2.57 -22.36
N SER A 73 -2.91 3.07 -21.39
CA SER A 73 -3.03 4.50 -21.13
C SER A 73 -1.69 5.14 -20.75
N VAL A 74 -0.89 4.47 -19.94
CA VAL A 74 0.44 4.95 -19.53
C VAL A 74 1.39 4.96 -20.73
N CYS A 75 1.38 3.90 -21.57
CA CYS A 75 2.24 3.81 -22.75
C CYS A 75 1.91 4.86 -23.81
N ASN A 76 0.64 5.23 -23.94
CA ASN A 76 0.17 6.20 -24.93
C ASN A 76 0.36 7.66 -24.49
N LYS A 77 0.52 7.90 -23.18
CA LYS A 77 0.74 9.23 -22.65
C LYS A 77 2.24 9.44 -22.39
N ASN A 78 2.93 9.98 -23.37
CA ASN A 78 4.30 10.49 -23.20
C ASN A 78 4.34 11.79 -22.37
N GLN A 79 3.33 12.06 -21.57
CA GLN A 79 3.28 13.26 -20.75
C GLN A 79 3.49 12.86 -19.29
N GLU A 80 4.47 13.49 -18.67
CA GLU A 80 4.54 13.54 -17.22
C GLU A 80 3.20 14.09 -16.74
N THR A 81 2.41 13.21 -16.15
CA THR A 81 1.23 13.64 -15.42
C THR A 81 1.72 14.30 -14.14
N GLU A 82 1.81 15.61 -14.17
CA GLU A 82 1.88 16.34 -12.91
C GLU A 82 0.67 15.93 -12.09
N LEU A 83 0.95 15.30 -10.93
CA LEU A 83 -0.10 15.02 -9.96
C LEU A 83 -0.75 16.36 -9.62
N SER A 84 -2.06 16.46 -9.74
CA SER A 84 -2.78 17.62 -9.29
C SER A 84 -2.46 17.87 -7.81
N GLN A 85 -2.52 19.14 -7.38
CA GLN A 85 -2.28 19.50 -5.98
C GLN A 85 -3.15 18.68 -5.03
N ASP A 86 -4.40 18.43 -5.40
CA ASP A 86 -5.33 17.62 -4.62
C ASP A 86 -4.85 16.17 -4.45
N ARG A 87 -4.25 15.59 -5.48
CA ARG A 87 -3.68 14.25 -5.41
C ARG A 87 -2.45 14.19 -4.51
N GLU A 88 -1.60 15.21 -4.58
CA GLU A 88 -0.43 15.30 -3.69
C GLU A 88 -0.86 15.41 -2.23
N ASP A 89 -1.85 16.25 -1.95
CA ASP A 89 -2.39 16.43 -0.60
C ASP A 89 -3.01 15.14 -0.07
N SER A 90 -3.79 14.44 -0.90
CA SER A 90 -4.37 13.15 -0.55
C SER A 90 -3.30 12.09 -0.27
N LEU A 91 -2.24 12.10 -1.06
CA LEU A 91 -1.12 11.17 -0.89
C LEU A 91 -0.39 11.43 0.44
N VAL A 92 -0.16 12.69 0.78
CA VAL A 92 0.47 13.06 2.06
C VAL A 92 -0.40 12.63 3.23
N LEU A 93 -1.71 12.86 3.16
CA LEU A 93 -2.65 12.40 4.21
C LEU A 93 -2.60 10.88 4.37
N LEU A 94 -2.63 10.14 3.28
CA LEU A 94 -2.51 8.68 3.31
C LEU A 94 -1.19 8.25 3.94
N GLY A 95 -0.11 8.92 3.61
CA GLY A 95 1.20 8.66 4.20
C GLY A 95 1.23 8.89 5.71
N VAL A 96 0.59 9.95 6.18
CA VAL A 96 0.47 10.23 7.63
C VAL A 96 -0.33 9.11 8.32
N GLU A 97 -1.43 8.69 7.74
CA GLU A 97 -2.26 7.61 8.30
C GLU A 97 -1.49 6.29 8.34
N GLN A 98 -0.80 5.93 7.28
CA GLN A 98 0.04 4.71 7.24
C GLN A 98 1.18 4.77 8.25
N PHE A 99 1.84 5.93 8.36
CA PHE A 99 2.90 6.15 9.35
C PHE A 99 2.38 5.93 10.78
N ASN A 100 1.24 6.51 11.11
CA ASN A 100 0.64 6.36 12.43
C ASN A 100 0.24 4.90 12.69
N SER A 101 -0.26 4.21 11.68
CA SER A 101 -0.62 2.79 11.78
C SER A 101 0.60 1.91 12.06
N ILE A 102 1.70 2.14 11.36
CA ILE A 102 2.94 1.41 11.60
C ILE A 102 3.45 1.65 13.02
N LYS A 103 3.49 2.91 13.45
CA LYS A 103 3.88 3.25 14.83
C LYS A 103 3.06 2.51 15.87
N THR A 104 1.75 2.50 15.69
CA THR A 104 0.81 1.92 16.67
C THR A 104 0.88 0.40 16.67
N ILE A 105 0.81 -0.22 15.50
CA ILE A 105 0.77 -1.69 15.38
C ILE A 105 2.13 -2.31 15.70
N ARG A 106 3.21 -1.70 15.22
CA ARG A 106 4.58 -2.22 15.42
C ARG A 106 5.21 -1.73 16.72
N GLN A 107 4.60 -0.79 17.41
CA GLN A 107 5.11 -0.19 18.64
C GLN A 107 6.56 0.29 18.48
N CYS A 108 6.83 1.02 17.42
CA CYS A 108 8.16 1.51 17.08
C CYS A 108 8.24 3.04 17.17
N THR A 109 9.47 3.56 17.10
CA THR A 109 9.73 5.00 17.11
C THR A 109 9.26 5.65 15.79
N ALA A 110 9.13 6.96 15.78
CA ALA A 110 8.77 7.72 14.59
C ALA A 110 9.77 7.52 13.44
N GLU A 111 11.06 7.50 13.75
CA GLU A 111 12.12 7.29 12.76
C GLU A 111 12.04 5.91 12.12
N VAL A 112 11.81 4.88 12.92
CA VAL A 112 11.66 3.50 12.43
C VAL A 112 10.39 3.36 11.59
N ALA A 113 9.28 3.94 12.03
CA ALA A 113 8.03 3.91 11.27
C ALA A 113 8.17 4.59 9.91
N PHE A 114 8.83 5.73 9.87
CA PHE A 114 9.10 6.46 8.63
C PHE A 114 10.00 5.66 7.68
N GLU A 115 11.06 5.06 8.20
CA GLU A 115 11.95 4.19 7.43
C GLU A 115 11.20 3.01 6.81
N LYS A 116 10.34 2.36 7.58
CA LYS A 116 9.51 1.24 7.09
C LYS A 116 8.55 1.68 5.98
N LEU A 117 7.89 2.82 6.16
CA LEU A 117 6.96 3.36 5.16
C LEU A 117 7.67 3.70 3.86
N CYS A 118 8.85 4.29 3.94
CA CYS A 118 9.61 4.74 2.77
C CYS A 118 10.33 3.63 2.00
N LYS A 119 10.17 2.38 2.39
CA LYS A 119 10.68 1.24 1.61
C LYS A 119 9.86 0.96 0.36
N TYR A 120 8.62 1.39 0.33
CA TYR A 120 7.64 0.99 -0.69
C TYR A 120 7.05 2.19 -1.43
N PRO A 121 6.67 2.01 -2.72
CA PRO A 121 5.99 3.05 -3.46
C PRO A 121 4.69 3.50 -2.77
N PRO A 122 4.28 4.75 -2.90
CA PRO A 122 4.97 5.84 -3.58
C PRO A 122 6.01 6.56 -2.74
N PHE A 123 6.15 6.22 -1.45
CA PHE A 123 6.99 6.94 -0.50
C PHE A 123 8.48 6.60 -0.58
N ASN A 124 8.86 5.64 -1.42
CA ASN A 124 10.26 5.41 -1.76
C ASN A 124 10.78 6.37 -2.83
N GLU A 125 9.89 7.14 -3.46
CA GLU A 125 10.27 8.19 -4.41
C GLU A 125 10.64 9.48 -3.65
N ALA A 126 11.64 10.20 -4.15
CA ALA A 126 12.21 11.34 -3.43
C ALA A 126 11.20 12.45 -3.13
N GLN A 127 10.36 12.80 -4.10
CA GLN A 127 9.42 13.92 -3.95
C GLN A 127 8.32 13.64 -2.95
N PRO A 128 7.57 12.53 -3.03
CA PRO A 128 6.57 12.20 -2.00
C PRO A 128 7.19 11.99 -0.62
N MET A 129 8.34 11.34 -0.55
CA MET A 129 9.06 11.11 0.71
C MET A 129 9.42 12.42 1.40
N GLU A 130 9.93 13.39 0.66
CA GLU A 130 10.34 14.68 1.21
C GLU A 130 9.14 15.47 1.73
N LYS A 131 8.05 15.52 0.99
CA LYS A 131 6.82 16.19 1.41
C LYS A 131 6.25 15.57 2.69
N LEU A 132 6.23 14.24 2.75
CA LEU A 132 5.77 13.51 3.92
C LEU A 132 6.68 13.77 5.12
N ARG A 133 7.99 13.77 4.92
CA ARG A 133 8.95 14.06 5.99
C ARG A 133 8.72 15.44 6.60
N ARG A 134 8.51 16.45 5.78
CA ARG A 134 8.20 17.81 6.25
C ARG A 134 6.92 17.82 7.07
N ARG A 135 5.90 17.15 6.61
CA ARG A 135 4.61 17.09 7.32
C ARG A 135 4.73 16.42 8.69
N LEU A 136 5.54 15.37 8.80
CA LEU A 136 5.66 14.57 10.02
C LEU A 136 6.63 15.18 11.04
N PHE A 137 7.71 15.80 10.58
CA PHE A 137 8.84 16.17 11.45
C PHE A 137 9.14 17.68 11.51
N ASN A 138 8.65 18.47 10.58
CA ASN A 138 8.97 19.89 10.47
C ASN A 138 7.72 20.78 10.50
N ASP A 139 6.93 20.65 11.50
CA ASP A 139 5.84 21.58 11.71
C ASP A 139 6.33 23.00 12.00
#